data_2340b1ce2a4ef454d1d94232466dc9a5
#
_entry.id   2340b1ce2a4ef454d1d94232466dc9a5
#
_cell.length_a   1.000
_cell.length_b   1.000
_cell.length_c   1.000
_cell.angle_alpha   90.00
_cell.angle_beta   90.00
_cell.angle_gamma   90.00
#
_symmetry.space_group_name_H-M   'P 1'
#
loop_
_entity.id
_entity.type
_entity.pdbx_description
1 polymer ?
#
loop_
_entity_poly.entity_id
_entity_poly.type
_entity_poly.pdbx_seq_one_letter_code
_entity_poly.pdbx_strand_id
1 'polypeptide(L)'
;GSEMCIRDRAKQAFTNLSHLLEAAGTSMDNVVKTTVFIKEMNDFGAINEVYATFFNGAYPARSCVEVARLPKDVMLEVEAIAVK
;
A
#
# COMPACT_ATOMS: atom_id res chain seq x y z
N GLY A 1 3.97 22.48 8.55
CA GLY A 1 4.58 21.73 7.52
C GLY A 1 3.63 21.47 6.37
N SER A 2 4.19 21.09 5.27
CA SER A 2 3.38 20.78 4.12
C SER A 2 2.65 19.46 4.34
N GLU A 3 1.40 19.42 3.94
CA GLU A 3 0.64 18.19 3.95
C GLU A 3 0.97 17.40 2.69
N MET A 4 1.24 16.13 2.87
CA MET A 4 1.41 15.24 1.74
C MET A 4 0.04 14.91 1.15
N CYS A 5 -0.09 14.95 -0.18
CA CYS A 5 -1.30 14.51 -0.84
C CYS A 5 -1.43 12.98 -0.70
N ILE A 6 -2.61 12.46 -0.99
CA ILE A 6 -2.85 11.03 -0.85
C ILE A 6 -1.96 10.17 -1.75
N ARG A 7 -1.62 10.66 -2.94
CA ARG A 7 -0.69 9.96 -3.84
C ARG A 7 0.70 9.84 -3.25
N ASP A 8 1.20 10.91 -2.63
CA ASP A 8 2.51 10.89 -1.99
C ASP A 8 2.51 9.98 -0.77
N ARG A 9 1.42 9.98 0.01
CA ARG A 9 1.26 9.09 1.16
C ARG A 9 1.22 7.63 0.72
N ALA A 10 0.49 7.32 -0.35
CA ALA A 10 0.43 5.97 -0.91
C ALA A 10 1.81 5.53 -1.41
N LYS A 11 2.49 6.39 -2.13
CA LYS A 11 3.84 6.10 -2.63
C LYS A 11 4.80 5.81 -1.49
N GLN A 12 4.74 6.60 -0.42
CA GLN A 12 5.57 6.38 0.76
C GLN A 12 5.27 5.03 1.42
N ALA A 13 3.98 4.71 1.57
CA ALA A 13 3.56 3.46 2.20
C ALA A 13 4.05 2.24 1.41
N PHE A 14 3.89 2.25 0.10
CA PHE A 14 4.34 1.14 -0.74
C PHE A 14 5.86 1.07 -0.86
N THR A 15 6.54 2.21 -0.86
CA THR A 15 8.01 2.24 -0.84
C THR A 15 8.53 1.63 0.47
N ASN A 16 7.93 1.98 1.59
CA ASN A 16 8.29 1.41 2.88
C ASN A 16 8.05 -0.11 2.90
N LEU A 17 6.93 -0.57 2.33
CA LEU A 17 6.64 -1.99 2.22
C LEU A 17 7.70 -2.70 1.38
N SER A 18 8.09 -2.11 0.25
CA SER A 18 9.12 -2.67 -0.62
C SER A 18 10.45 -2.84 0.13
N HIS A 19 10.86 -1.83 0.88
CA HIS A 19 12.10 -1.89 1.67
C HIS A 19 12.01 -2.97 2.75
N LEU A 20 10.84 -3.11 3.38
CA LEU A 20 10.61 -4.11 4.41
C LEU A 20 10.73 -5.52 3.83
N LEU A 21 10.15 -5.74 2.65
CA LEU A 21 10.24 -7.03 1.96
C LEU A 21 11.67 -7.37 1.57
N GLU A 22 12.41 -6.40 1.06
CA GLU A 22 13.82 -6.60 0.72
C GLU A 22 14.65 -6.96 1.95
N ALA A 23 14.41 -6.27 3.07
CA ALA A 23 15.09 -6.59 4.33
C ALA A 23 14.74 -8.00 4.84
N ALA A 24 13.56 -8.50 4.52
CA ALA A 24 13.11 -9.85 4.88
C ALA A 24 13.59 -10.93 3.90
N GLY A 25 14.30 -10.55 2.84
CA GLY A 25 14.86 -11.49 1.86
C GLY A 25 13.90 -11.84 0.73
N THR A 26 12.95 -10.99 0.43
CA THR A 26 12.00 -11.17 -0.67
C THR A 26 11.84 -9.86 -1.43
N SER A 27 10.78 -9.71 -2.21
CA SER A 27 10.53 -8.50 -2.99
C SER A 27 9.05 -8.32 -3.29
N MET A 28 8.70 -7.18 -3.87
CA MET A 28 7.33 -6.91 -4.31
C MET A 28 6.84 -7.94 -5.32
N ASP A 29 7.71 -8.50 -6.15
CA ASP A 29 7.33 -9.51 -7.14
C ASP A 29 6.84 -10.82 -6.51
N ASN A 30 7.19 -11.05 -5.25
CA ASN A 30 6.82 -12.26 -4.53
C ASN A 30 5.60 -12.06 -3.63
N VAL A 31 4.96 -10.89 -3.68
CA VAL A 31 3.75 -10.62 -2.92
C VAL A 31 2.58 -11.38 -3.55
N VAL A 32 1.89 -12.17 -2.75
CA VAL A 32 0.74 -12.96 -3.22
C VAL A 32 -0.59 -12.36 -2.81
N LYS A 33 -0.60 -11.55 -1.75
CA LYS A 33 -1.82 -10.87 -1.30
C LYS A 33 -1.46 -9.56 -0.61
N THR A 34 -2.30 -8.54 -0.83
CA THR A 34 -2.25 -7.30 -0.08
C THR A 34 -3.60 -6.99 0.54
N THR A 35 -3.58 -6.29 1.67
CA THR A 35 -4.77 -5.67 2.25
C THR A 35 -4.47 -4.19 2.44
N VAL A 36 -5.32 -3.34 1.90
CA VAL A 36 -5.16 -1.90 1.98
C VAL A 36 -6.28 -1.35 2.86
N PHE A 37 -5.92 -0.72 3.95
CA PHE A 37 -6.86 -0.05 4.84
C PHE A 37 -6.82 1.44 4.55
N ILE A 38 -7.96 2.04 4.24
CA ILE A 38 -8.03 3.46 3.92
C ILE A 38 -9.06 4.16 4.78
N LYS A 39 -8.80 5.41 5.10
CA LYS A 39 -9.70 6.21 5.91
C LYS A 39 -10.84 6.77 5.08
N GLU A 40 -10.59 7.11 3.82
CA GLU A 40 -11.56 7.75 2.93
C GLU A 40 -11.62 6.99 1.61
N MET A 41 -12.74 6.34 1.32
CA MET A 41 -12.90 5.54 0.09
C MET A 41 -12.80 6.42 -1.17
N ASN A 42 -13.08 7.70 -1.07
CA ASN A 42 -12.90 8.62 -2.21
C ASN A 42 -11.44 8.72 -2.67
N ASP A 43 -10.50 8.32 -1.82
CA ASP A 43 -9.07 8.30 -2.15
C ASP A 43 -8.66 7.03 -2.91
N PHE A 44 -9.56 6.06 -3.04
CA PHE A 44 -9.25 4.75 -3.63
C PHE A 44 -8.64 4.88 -5.03
N GLY A 45 -9.22 5.73 -5.88
CA GLY A 45 -8.72 5.91 -7.25
C GLY A 45 -7.26 6.35 -7.29
N ALA A 46 -6.90 7.35 -6.49
CA ALA A 46 -5.55 7.86 -6.43
C ALA A 46 -4.59 6.83 -5.85
N ILE A 47 -5.01 6.13 -4.79
CA ILE A 47 -4.21 5.06 -4.17
C ILE A 47 -3.99 3.93 -5.16
N ASN A 48 -5.03 3.56 -5.91
CA ASN A 48 -4.96 2.48 -6.89
C ASN A 48 -3.99 2.79 -8.04
N GLU A 49 -3.93 4.05 -8.47
CA GLU A 49 -2.95 4.47 -9.49
C GLU A 49 -1.52 4.25 -9.00
N VAL A 50 -1.25 4.61 -7.75
CA VAL A 50 0.07 4.39 -7.15
C VAL A 50 0.33 2.90 -6.97
N TYR A 51 -0.65 2.15 -6.48
CA TYR A 51 -0.57 0.70 -6.31
C TYR A 51 -0.10 0.02 -7.59
N ALA A 52 -0.70 0.39 -8.72
CA ALA A 52 -0.39 -0.22 -10.00
C ALA A 52 1.08 -0.03 -10.42
N THR A 53 1.72 1.04 -9.97
CA THR A 53 3.13 1.30 -10.33
C THR A 53 4.12 0.40 -9.60
N PHE A 54 3.69 -0.26 -8.52
CA PHE A 54 4.57 -1.12 -7.72
C PHE A 54 4.54 -2.58 -8.13
N PHE A 55 3.64 -2.97 -9.03
CA PHE A 55 3.51 -4.36 -9.49
C PHE A 55 3.63 -4.42 -11.00
N ASN A 56 4.53 -5.26 -11.50
CA ASN A 56 4.82 -5.37 -12.93
C ASN A 56 4.07 -6.54 -13.56
N GLY A 57 2.91 -6.25 -14.15
CA GLY A 57 2.18 -7.20 -14.97
C GLY A 57 1.34 -8.23 -14.23
N ALA A 58 1.79 -8.73 -13.10
CA ALA A 58 1.03 -9.68 -12.28
C ALA A 58 0.68 -9.02 -10.95
N TYR A 59 -0.60 -8.75 -10.76
CA TYR A 59 -1.07 -8.13 -9.51
C TYR A 59 -1.42 -9.20 -8.49
N PRO A 60 -1.04 -9.01 -7.20
CA PRO A 60 -1.45 -9.94 -6.15
C PRO A 60 -2.94 -9.80 -5.89
N ALA A 61 -3.51 -10.79 -5.21
CA ALA A 61 -4.87 -10.67 -4.69
C ALA A 61 -4.92 -9.45 -3.74
N ARG A 62 -6.03 -8.73 -3.76
CA ARG A 62 -6.14 -7.50 -2.96
C ARG A 62 -7.50 -7.37 -2.33
N SER A 63 -7.49 -6.95 -1.06
CA SER A 63 -8.67 -6.43 -0.38
C SER A 63 -8.42 -4.97 -0.04
N CYS A 64 -9.42 -4.13 -0.27
CA CYS A 64 -9.35 -2.73 0.11
C CYS A 64 -10.58 -2.40 0.95
N VAL A 65 -10.37 -1.91 2.17
CA VAL A 65 -11.45 -1.63 3.10
C VAL A 65 -11.32 -0.23 3.66
N GLU A 66 -12.46 0.43 3.82
CA GLU A 66 -12.52 1.71 4.50
C GLU A 66 -12.69 1.45 5.99
N VAL A 67 -11.92 2.18 6.80
CA VAL A 67 -11.99 2.07 8.25
C VAL A 67 -12.28 3.43 8.87
N ALA A 68 -12.83 3.41 10.08
CA ALA A 68 -13.19 4.66 10.77
C ALA A 68 -11.95 5.45 11.18
N ARG A 69 -10.88 4.76 11.55
CA ARG A 69 -9.65 5.40 12.01
C ARG A 69 -8.49 4.43 11.93
N LEU A 70 -7.31 4.96 11.64
CA LEU A 70 -6.06 4.21 11.62
C LEU A 70 -5.12 4.70 12.73
N PRO A 71 -4.18 3.86 13.21
CA PRO A 71 -3.20 4.30 14.19
C PRO A 71 -2.45 5.54 13.72
N LYS A 72 -2.21 6.48 14.64
CA LYS A 72 -1.54 7.75 14.36
C LYS A 72 -2.26 8.62 13.32
N ASP A 73 -3.54 8.35 13.10
CA ASP A 73 -4.37 9.10 12.15
C ASP A 73 -3.78 9.16 10.72
N VAL A 74 -3.08 8.11 10.33
CA VAL A 74 -2.61 7.99 8.94
C VAL A 74 -3.80 7.80 8.00
N MET A 75 -3.61 8.10 6.72
CA MET A 75 -4.67 8.04 5.71
C MET A 75 -4.82 6.66 5.09
N LEU A 76 -3.80 5.85 5.15
CA LEU A 76 -3.84 4.47 4.65
C LEU A 76 -2.79 3.62 5.36
N GLU A 77 -3.03 2.31 5.33
CA GLU A 77 -2.12 1.31 5.85
C GLU A 77 -2.16 0.10 4.92
N VAL A 78 -1.02 -0.53 4.67
CA VAL A 78 -0.91 -1.66 3.76
C VAL A 78 -0.29 -2.85 4.46
N GLU A 79 -0.91 -4.02 4.29
CA GLU A 79 -0.35 -5.29 4.72
C GLU A 79 -0.10 -6.15 3.49
N ALA A 80 0.91 -7.00 3.54
CA ALA A 80 1.23 -7.90 2.45
C ALA A 80 1.63 -9.27 2.97
N ILE A 81 1.30 -10.29 2.19
CA ILE A 81 1.80 -11.65 2.37
C ILE A 81 2.67 -11.94 1.17
N ALA A 82 3.90 -12.32 1.41
CA ALA A 82 4.87 -12.62 0.35
C ALA A 82 5.54 -13.96 0.60
N VAL A 83 5.94 -14.61 -0.46
CA VAL A 83 6.75 -15.83 -0.39
C VAL A 83 8.23 -15.47 -0.63
N LYS A 84 9.11 -16.29 -0.12
CA LYS A 84 10.57 -16.09 -0.32
C LYS A 84 11.08 -16.88 -1.49
#